data_71368bd5b31cc338b9902d4c4f2010df
#
_entry.id   71368bd5b31cc338b9902d4c4f2010df
#
_cell.length_a   1.000
_cell.length_b   1.000
_cell.length_c   1.000
_cell.angle_alpha   90.00
_cell.angle_beta   90.00
_cell.angle_gamma   90.00
#
_symmetry.space_group_name_H-M   'P 1'
#
loop_
_entity.id
_entity.type
_entity.pdbx_description
1 polymer ?
#
loop_
_entity_poly.entity_id
_entity_poly.type
_entity_poly.pdbx_seq_one_letter_code
_entity_poly.pdbx_strand_id
1 'polypeptide(L)'
;LVGIWLDEDREANERELANGIELARAGLVDILAVGNEVLLRGDLSEDELLEYLHRVKQAVPGVPVGYVDAYFKFVDHPRVTAACDVLLANCYPFWEGCPAEHALLYMKDMYWRAVRVAGGKPVIISETGWPNIGTA
;
A
#
# COMPACT_ATOMS: atom_id res chain seq x y z
N LEU A 1 -4.04 9.07 -7.83
CA LEU A 1 -3.27 7.93 -7.37
C LEU A 1 -2.96 7.01 -8.56
N VAL A 2 -1.71 6.66 -8.74
CA VAL A 2 -1.25 5.72 -9.76
C VAL A 2 -0.48 4.58 -9.08
N GLY A 3 -0.78 3.34 -9.45
CA GLY A 3 -0.12 2.16 -8.94
C GLY A 3 0.97 1.64 -9.87
N ILE A 4 2.05 1.17 -9.29
CA ILE A 4 3.08 0.35 -9.93
C ILE A 4 2.84 -1.07 -9.43
N TRP A 5 2.47 -1.98 -10.33
CA TRP A 5 2.30 -3.38 -9.96
C TRP A 5 3.64 -4.05 -9.77
N LEU A 6 3.81 -4.74 -8.67
CA LEU A 6 4.99 -5.54 -8.36
C LEU A 6 4.57 -6.97 -7.99
N ASP A 7 5.29 -7.93 -8.53
CA ASP A 7 5.18 -9.35 -8.20
C ASP A 7 6.55 -10.05 -8.33
N GLU A 8 6.56 -11.35 -8.49
CA GLU A 8 7.79 -12.14 -8.65
C GLU A 8 8.45 -11.99 -10.03
N ASP A 9 7.74 -11.46 -11.04
CA ASP A 9 8.29 -11.21 -12.38
C ASP A 9 9.09 -9.91 -12.40
N ARG A 10 10.39 -10.05 -12.28
CA ARG A 10 11.32 -8.91 -12.22
C ARG A 10 11.33 -8.05 -13.47
N GLU A 11 11.17 -8.64 -14.65
CA GLU A 11 11.14 -7.88 -15.90
C GLU A 11 9.86 -7.07 -16.01
N ALA A 12 8.71 -7.64 -15.60
CA ALA A 12 7.46 -6.92 -15.51
C ALA A 12 7.57 -5.77 -14.51
N ASN A 13 8.14 -6.00 -13.34
CA ASN A 13 8.37 -4.97 -12.31
C ASN A 13 9.16 -3.78 -12.85
N GLU A 14 10.22 -4.02 -13.61
CA GLU A 14 11.03 -2.94 -14.22
C GLU A 14 10.24 -2.12 -15.24
N ARG A 15 9.39 -2.76 -16.05
CA ARG A 15 8.51 -2.05 -17.00
C ARG A 15 7.48 -1.20 -16.27
N GLU A 16 6.84 -1.75 -15.26
CA GLU A 16 5.85 -1.05 -14.43
C GLU A 16 6.47 0.13 -13.71
N LEU A 17 7.66 -0.05 -13.15
CA LEU A 17 8.42 1.01 -12.49
C LEU A 17 8.72 2.16 -13.46
N ALA A 18 9.23 1.84 -14.65
CA ALA A 18 9.54 2.84 -15.68
C ALA A 18 8.30 3.63 -16.11
N ASN A 19 7.18 2.94 -16.32
CA ASN A 19 5.91 3.57 -16.71
C ASN A 19 5.39 4.50 -15.61
N GLY A 20 5.39 4.06 -14.36
CA GLY A 20 4.94 4.88 -13.22
C GLY A 20 5.81 6.13 -13.03
N ILE A 21 7.12 5.99 -13.15
CA ILE A 21 8.07 7.12 -13.07
C ILE A 21 7.83 8.11 -14.21
N GLU A 22 7.61 7.62 -15.44
CA GLU A 22 7.32 8.48 -16.60
C GLU A 22 6.06 9.31 -16.38
N LEU A 23 4.96 8.68 -15.93
CA LEU A 23 3.71 9.36 -15.62
C LEU A 23 3.89 10.42 -14.52
N ALA A 24 4.65 10.10 -13.48
CA ALA A 24 4.93 11.02 -12.39
C ALA A 24 5.74 12.23 -12.85
N ARG A 25 6.75 12.03 -13.69
CA ARG A 25 7.56 13.09 -14.30
C ARG A 25 6.76 13.99 -15.26
N ALA A 26 5.72 13.42 -15.88
CA ALA A 26 4.79 14.18 -16.71
C ALA A 26 3.78 15.02 -15.91
N GLY A 27 3.81 14.99 -14.59
CA GLY A 27 2.90 15.75 -13.73
C GLY A 27 1.49 15.15 -13.62
N LEU A 28 1.31 13.88 -13.96
CA LEU A 28 0.00 13.21 -14.00
C LEU A 28 -0.33 12.42 -12.71
N VAL A 29 0.52 12.51 -11.69
CA VAL A 29 0.42 11.69 -10.49
C VAL A 29 0.47 12.55 -9.23
N ASP A 30 -0.54 12.45 -8.38
CA ASP A 30 -0.57 13.09 -7.06
C ASP A 30 0.09 12.20 -5.99
N ILE A 31 -0.12 10.89 -6.07
CA ILE A 31 0.49 9.88 -5.20
C ILE A 31 0.86 8.67 -6.06
N LEU A 32 2.08 8.20 -5.91
CA LEU A 32 2.58 7.00 -6.58
C LEU A 32 2.63 5.83 -5.58
N ALA A 33 1.83 4.81 -5.83
CA ALA A 33 1.76 3.61 -5.02
C ALA A 33 2.68 2.52 -5.61
N VAL A 34 3.70 2.13 -4.86
CA VAL A 34 4.71 1.15 -5.29
C VAL A 34 4.37 -0.21 -4.69
N GLY A 35 3.73 -1.06 -5.47
CA GLY A 35 3.27 -2.38 -5.06
C GLY A 35 1.91 -2.38 -4.36
N ASN A 36 1.23 -3.51 -4.48
CA ASN A 36 -0.02 -3.79 -3.79
C ASN A 36 0.02 -5.20 -3.19
N GLU A 37 -0.08 -5.30 -1.86
CA GLU A 37 -0.11 -6.56 -1.10
C GLU A 37 1.06 -7.51 -1.38
N VAL A 38 2.19 -6.97 -1.76
CA VAL A 38 3.40 -7.75 -2.13
C VAL A 38 3.91 -8.58 -0.95
N LEU A 39 3.93 -7.97 0.24
CA LEU A 39 4.32 -8.67 1.47
C LEU A 39 3.24 -9.65 1.94
N LEU A 40 1.96 -9.30 1.77
CA LEU A 40 0.85 -10.19 2.11
C LEU A 40 0.86 -11.46 1.25
N ARG A 41 1.08 -11.32 -0.06
CA ARG A 41 1.19 -12.44 -0.99
C ARG A 41 2.52 -13.19 -0.90
N GLY A 42 3.57 -12.54 -0.37
CA GLY A 42 4.91 -13.11 -0.30
C GLY A 42 5.67 -13.11 -1.62
N ASP A 43 5.31 -12.23 -2.56
CA ASP A 43 5.93 -12.15 -3.90
C ASP A 43 7.36 -11.60 -3.85
N LEU A 44 7.62 -10.68 -2.93
CA LEU A 44 8.94 -10.07 -2.70
C LEU A 44 9.27 -10.10 -1.21
N SER A 45 10.57 -10.11 -0.90
CA SER A 45 11.04 -9.85 0.45
C SER A 45 10.90 -8.37 0.83
N GLU A 46 10.97 -8.07 2.12
CA GLU A 46 10.98 -6.69 2.60
C GLU A 46 12.13 -5.87 2.00
N ASP A 47 13.32 -6.46 1.89
CA ASP A 47 14.49 -5.78 1.32
C ASP A 47 14.30 -5.45 -0.16
N GLU A 48 13.72 -6.36 -0.93
CA GLU A 48 13.40 -6.13 -2.33
C GLU A 48 12.37 -5.02 -2.53
N LEU A 49 11.32 -5.01 -1.71
CA LEU A 49 10.31 -3.94 -1.74
C LEU A 49 10.93 -2.60 -1.37
N LEU A 50 11.78 -2.55 -0.35
CA LEU A 50 12.49 -1.33 0.05
C LEU A 50 13.37 -0.78 -1.07
N GLU A 51 14.03 -1.65 -1.83
CA GLU A 51 14.83 -1.24 -2.97
C GLU A 51 13.97 -0.53 -4.03
N TYR A 52 12.83 -1.10 -4.40
CA TYR A 52 11.89 -0.47 -5.33
C TYR A 52 11.37 0.88 -4.82
N LEU A 53 10.97 0.94 -3.56
CA LEU A 53 10.51 2.18 -2.92
C LEU A 53 11.58 3.29 -2.98
N HIS A 54 12.81 2.97 -2.62
CA HIS A 54 13.92 3.93 -2.66
C HIS A 54 14.22 4.40 -4.08
N ARG A 55 14.23 3.51 -5.06
CA ARG A 55 14.46 3.86 -6.46
C ARG A 55 13.40 4.82 -6.99
N VAL A 56 12.14 4.58 -6.70
CA VAL A 56 11.04 5.47 -7.10
C VAL A 56 11.17 6.83 -6.44
N LYS A 57 11.43 6.88 -5.14
CA LYS A 57 11.61 8.14 -4.40
C LYS A 57 12.77 8.98 -4.94
N GLN A 58 13.87 8.34 -5.31
CA GLN A 58 15.01 9.03 -5.93
C GLN A 58 14.69 9.56 -7.32
N ALA A 59 13.88 8.82 -8.09
CA ALA A 59 13.52 9.20 -9.47
C ALA A 59 12.50 10.35 -9.54
N VAL A 60 11.61 10.47 -8.53
CA VAL A 60 10.52 11.45 -8.51
C VAL A 60 10.40 12.13 -7.14
N PRO A 61 11.40 12.91 -6.70
CA PRO A 61 11.46 13.45 -5.34
C PRO A 61 10.32 14.42 -5.00
N GLY A 62 9.63 14.97 -6.00
CA GLY A 62 8.49 15.88 -5.81
C GLY A 62 7.14 15.20 -5.69
N VAL A 63 7.06 13.87 -5.79
CA VAL A 63 5.79 13.11 -5.74
C VAL A 63 5.77 12.25 -4.48
N PRO A 64 4.71 12.31 -3.65
CA PRO A 64 4.55 11.41 -2.52
C PRO A 64 4.51 9.95 -2.98
N VAL A 65 5.32 9.11 -2.34
CA VAL A 65 5.43 7.67 -2.63
C VAL A 65 4.90 6.88 -1.45
N GLY A 66 3.98 5.96 -1.72
CA GLY A 66 3.42 5.05 -0.75
C GLY A 66 3.51 3.60 -1.18
N TYR A 67 3.12 2.74 -0.28
CA TYR A 67 2.94 1.31 -0.49
C TYR A 67 1.52 0.94 -0.08
N VAL A 68 0.90 -0.01 -0.79
CA VAL A 68 -0.43 -0.52 -0.50
C VAL A 68 -0.32 -1.92 0.08
N ASP A 69 -0.84 -2.12 1.29
CA ASP A 69 -0.95 -3.46 1.87
C ASP A 69 -2.02 -3.49 2.97
N ALA A 70 -2.34 -4.68 3.46
CA ALA A 70 -3.17 -4.84 4.63
C ALA A 70 -2.61 -3.99 5.79
N TYR A 71 -3.48 -3.32 6.52
CA TYR A 71 -3.10 -2.35 7.56
C TYR A 71 -2.08 -2.90 8.56
N PHE A 72 -2.16 -4.18 8.92
CA PHE A 72 -1.24 -4.80 9.88
C PHE A 72 0.18 -5.01 9.32
N LYS A 73 0.36 -5.02 8.00
CA LYS A 73 1.70 -5.11 7.40
C LYS A 73 2.55 -3.88 7.71
N PHE A 74 1.94 -2.71 7.86
CA PHE A 74 2.65 -1.51 8.31
C PHE A 74 3.08 -1.60 9.76
N VAL A 75 2.31 -2.29 10.60
CA VAL A 75 2.67 -2.55 12.00
C VAL A 75 3.84 -3.55 12.07
N ASP A 76 3.78 -4.60 11.27
CA ASP A 76 4.78 -5.68 11.27
C ASP A 76 6.10 -5.31 10.57
N HIS A 77 6.07 -4.30 9.68
CA HIS A 77 7.20 -3.89 8.85
C HIS A 77 7.57 -2.41 9.05
N PRO A 78 8.17 -2.04 10.19
CA PRO A 78 8.48 -0.63 10.49
C PRO A 78 9.45 0.02 9.50
N ARG A 79 10.33 -0.74 8.85
CA ARG A 79 11.23 -0.20 7.82
C ARG A 79 10.47 0.23 6.57
N VAL A 80 9.48 -0.54 6.14
CA VAL A 80 8.62 -0.19 5.01
C VAL A 80 7.77 1.03 5.37
N THR A 81 7.19 1.06 6.54
CA THR A 81 6.43 2.20 7.06
C THR A 81 7.28 3.47 7.07
N ALA A 82 8.53 3.38 7.52
CA ALA A 82 9.46 4.52 7.52
C ALA A 82 9.84 5.00 6.12
N ALA A 83 9.90 4.10 5.13
CA ALA A 83 10.25 4.42 3.76
C ALA A 83 9.10 5.10 2.98
N CYS A 84 7.86 4.97 3.42
CA CYS A 84 6.70 5.57 2.77
C CYS A 84 6.54 7.06 3.15
N ASP A 85 6.07 7.87 2.21
CA ASP A 85 5.59 9.24 2.47
C ASP A 85 4.12 9.22 2.90
N VAL A 86 3.37 8.22 2.48
CA VAL A 86 1.96 7.98 2.80
C VAL A 86 1.72 6.47 2.94
N LEU A 87 0.93 6.08 3.93
CA LEU A 87 0.50 4.69 4.10
C LEU A 87 -0.84 4.49 3.40
N LEU A 88 -0.91 3.50 2.52
CA LEU A 88 -2.13 3.14 1.79
C LEU A 88 -2.60 1.79 2.34
N ALA A 89 -3.54 1.85 3.28
CA ALA A 89 -3.94 0.70 4.09
C ALA A 89 -5.22 0.04 3.54
N ASN A 90 -5.11 -1.24 3.21
CA ASN A 90 -6.27 -2.07 2.90
C ASN A 90 -6.92 -2.54 4.21
N CYS A 91 -8.19 -2.23 4.38
CA CYS A 91 -8.96 -2.50 5.59
C CYS A 91 -10.23 -3.27 5.24
N TYR A 92 -10.23 -4.57 5.46
CA TYR A 92 -11.34 -5.46 5.13
C TYR A 92 -11.88 -6.18 6.38
N PRO A 93 -12.81 -5.58 7.14
CA PRO A 93 -13.43 -6.27 8.28
C PRO A 93 -14.05 -7.62 7.94
N PHE A 94 -14.55 -7.77 6.72
CA PHE A 94 -15.13 -9.01 6.23
C PHE A 94 -14.14 -10.19 6.30
N TRP A 95 -12.91 -9.99 5.81
CA TRP A 95 -11.90 -11.06 5.78
C TRP A 95 -11.39 -11.46 7.17
N GLU A 96 -11.59 -10.61 8.17
CA GLU A 96 -11.27 -10.91 9.56
C GLU A 96 -12.47 -11.46 10.35
N GLY A 97 -13.58 -11.78 9.67
CA GLY A 97 -14.75 -12.40 10.28
C GLY A 97 -15.60 -11.46 11.14
N CYS A 98 -15.47 -10.16 10.96
CA CYS A 98 -16.26 -9.18 11.69
C CYS A 98 -17.73 -9.24 11.25
N PRO A 99 -18.72 -9.26 12.19
CA PRO A 99 -20.13 -9.11 11.83
C PRO A 99 -20.40 -7.76 11.14
N ALA A 100 -21.30 -7.76 10.17
CA ALA A 100 -21.59 -6.58 9.35
C ALA A 100 -22.02 -5.35 10.17
N GLU A 101 -22.78 -5.54 11.25
CA GLU A 101 -23.22 -4.47 12.15
C GLU A 101 -22.07 -3.79 12.89
N HIS A 102 -20.91 -4.42 12.97
CA HIS A 102 -19.71 -3.88 13.63
C HIS A 102 -18.62 -3.46 12.63
N ALA A 103 -18.85 -3.63 11.34
CA ALA A 103 -17.83 -3.42 10.31
C ALA A 103 -17.21 -2.02 10.34
N LEU A 104 -17.99 -0.98 10.56
CA LEU A 104 -17.49 0.40 10.62
C LEU A 104 -16.56 0.63 11.83
N LEU A 105 -16.93 0.12 13.01
CA LEU A 105 -16.09 0.24 14.19
C LEU A 105 -14.77 -0.53 14.03
N TYR A 106 -14.86 -1.72 13.45
CA TYR A 106 -13.70 -2.56 13.17
C TYR A 106 -12.75 -1.89 12.17
N MET A 107 -13.30 -1.34 11.08
CA MET A 107 -12.51 -0.62 10.07
C MET A 107 -11.81 0.62 10.67
N LYS A 108 -12.50 1.35 11.55
CA LYS A 108 -11.87 2.47 12.28
C LYS A 108 -10.70 2.01 13.14
N ASP A 109 -10.81 0.88 13.83
CA ASP A 109 -9.71 0.32 14.61
C ASP A 109 -8.52 -0.06 13.73
N MET A 110 -8.78 -0.73 12.59
CA MET A 110 -7.73 -1.04 11.60
C MET A 110 -7.00 0.23 11.14
N TYR A 111 -7.74 1.26 10.77
CA TYR A 111 -7.19 2.54 10.36
C TYR A 111 -6.32 3.16 11.46
N TRP A 112 -6.82 3.22 12.69
CA TRP A 112 -6.07 3.80 13.80
C TRP A 112 -4.82 3.01 14.16
N ARG A 113 -4.80 1.70 13.97
CA ARG A 113 -3.57 0.89 14.10
C ARG A 113 -2.50 1.32 13.12
N ALA A 114 -2.86 1.57 11.86
CA ALA A 114 -1.94 2.12 10.87
C ALA A 114 -1.48 3.54 11.23
N VAL A 115 -2.39 4.41 11.68
CA VAL A 115 -2.06 5.78 12.11
C VAL A 115 -1.05 5.79 13.25
N ARG A 116 -1.19 4.89 14.23
CA ARG A 116 -0.27 4.83 15.39
C ARG A 116 1.18 4.56 14.99
N VAL A 117 1.42 3.80 13.92
CA VAL A 117 2.77 3.48 13.45
C VAL A 117 3.26 4.42 12.34
N ALA A 118 2.39 5.27 11.81
CA ALA A 118 2.69 6.15 10.68
C ALA A 118 3.66 7.30 11.02
N GLY A 119 3.85 7.60 12.31
CA GLY A 119 4.75 8.69 12.72
C GLY A 119 4.31 10.08 12.23
N GLY A 120 3.00 10.33 12.18
CA GLY A 120 2.42 11.60 11.70
C GLY A 120 2.24 11.70 10.18
N LYS A 121 2.65 10.68 9.42
CA LYS A 121 2.42 10.64 7.97
C LYS A 121 0.93 10.42 7.66
N PRO A 122 0.45 10.88 6.48
CA PRO A 122 -0.91 10.59 6.05
C PRO A 122 -1.16 9.09 5.93
N VAL A 123 -2.35 8.66 6.35
CA VAL A 123 -2.84 7.29 6.17
C VAL A 123 -4.15 7.35 5.41
N ILE A 124 -4.23 6.63 4.32
CA ILE A 124 -5.40 6.55 3.46
C ILE A 124 -5.87 5.10 3.42
N ILE A 125 -7.16 4.87 3.62
CA ILE A 125 -7.75 3.57 3.34
C ILE A 125 -7.83 3.44 1.82
N SER A 126 -6.98 2.59 1.25
CA SER A 126 -6.88 2.38 -0.20
C SER A 126 -7.91 1.40 -0.71
N GLU A 127 -8.23 0.41 0.09
CA GLU A 127 -9.24 -0.58 -0.24
C GLU A 127 -10.06 -0.96 0.98
N THR A 128 -11.35 -1.13 0.78
CA THR A 128 -12.29 -1.74 1.71
C THR A 128 -13.48 -2.27 0.94
N GLY A 129 -14.28 -3.12 1.56
CA GLY A 129 -15.48 -3.62 0.91
C GLY A 129 -16.19 -4.67 1.75
N TRP A 130 -17.41 -4.98 1.28
CA TRP A 130 -18.25 -6.03 1.83
C TRP A 130 -18.99 -6.71 0.70
N PRO A 131 -18.99 -8.05 0.61
CA PRO A 131 -19.76 -8.73 -0.44
C PRO A 131 -21.26 -8.57 -0.17
N ASN A 132 -22.01 -8.30 -1.22
CA ASN A 132 -23.48 -8.19 -1.16
C ASN A 132 -24.19 -9.45 -1.67
N ILE A 133 -23.46 -10.39 -2.25
CA ILE A 133 -23.96 -11.66 -2.79
C ILE A 133 -22.94 -12.75 -2.50
N GLY A 134 -23.40 -13.94 -2.15
CA GLY A 134 -22.58 -15.12 -1.91
C GLY A 134 -22.66 -15.63 -0.49
N THR A 135 -21.99 -16.76 -0.23
CA THR A 135 -21.78 -17.34 1.09
C THR A 135 -20.29 -17.24 1.43
N ALA A 136 -20.00 -16.80 2.63
CA ALA A 136 -18.64 -16.79 3.16
C ALA A 136 -18.22 -18.19 3.66
#